data_ea29df43eb02a800d9e9aa47fb5e313f
#
_entry.id   ea29df43eb02a800d9e9aa47fb5e313f
#
_cell.length_a   1.000
_cell.length_b   1.000
_cell.length_c   1.000
_cell.angle_alpha   90.00
_cell.angle_beta   90.00
_cell.angle_gamma   90.00
#
_symmetry.space_group_name_H-M   'P 1'
#
loop_
_entity.id
_entity.type
_entity.pdbx_description
1 polymer ?
#
loop_
_entity_poly.entity_id
_entity_poly.type
_entity_poly.pdbx_seq_one_letter_code
_entity_poly.pdbx_strand_id
1 'polypeptide(L)'
;MAGPRKAWHIFITEVEKPRVIVPENLNARWSEIAGKTFGQLLDACYEGTSRALTSAKRPYVTIALGRLDESHLGQLFFLFLAEIPLLGKLYRIDPYGQPAVEVGKKMTKEILSRGRME
;
A
#
# COMPACT_ATOMS: atom_id res chain seq x y z
N MET A 1 -2.15 -6.77 20.50
CA MET A 1 -1.76 -5.34 20.63
C MET A 1 -2.84 -4.45 20.05
N ALA A 2 -3.43 -3.58 20.86
CA ALA A 2 -4.41 -2.62 20.37
C ALA A 2 -3.67 -1.36 19.89
N GLY A 3 -3.27 -1.29 18.64
CA GLY A 3 -2.77 -0.06 18.03
C GLY A 3 -3.85 1.05 17.99
N PRO A 4 -3.49 2.30 17.66
CA PRO A 4 -4.41 3.43 17.71
C PRO A 4 -5.65 3.16 16.84
N ARG A 5 -6.85 3.46 17.36
CA ARG A 5 -8.13 3.26 16.67
C ARG A 5 -8.33 4.12 15.41
N LYS A 6 -7.36 4.99 15.09
CA LYS A 6 -7.39 5.95 13.96
C LYS A 6 -6.63 5.45 12.72
N ALA A 7 -6.19 4.20 12.68
CA ALA A 7 -5.53 3.66 11.51
C ALA A 7 -6.56 3.15 10.49
N TRP A 8 -6.41 3.54 9.24
CA TRP A 8 -7.12 3.01 8.10
C TRP A 8 -6.24 1.95 7.42
N HIS A 9 -6.88 0.90 6.92
CA HIS A 9 -6.20 -0.15 6.19
C HIS A 9 -6.72 -0.14 4.76
N ILE A 10 -5.82 -0.17 3.80
CA ILE A 10 -6.17 -0.29 2.39
C ILE A 10 -5.61 -1.62 1.90
N PHE A 11 -6.50 -2.49 1.43
CA PHE A 11 -6.11 -3.70 0.72
C PHE A 11 -6.13 -3.41 -0.77
N ILE A 12 -5.09 -3.81 -1.48
CA ILE A 12 -5.06 -3.83 -2.93
C ILE A 12 -5.05 -5.29 -3.33
N THR A 13 -6.08 -5.72 -4.01
CA THR A 13 -6.27 -7.11 -4.42
C THR A 13 -6.38 -7.20 -5.94
N GLU A 14 -6.08 -8.36 -6.48
CA GLU A 14 -6.26 -8.69 -7.89
C GLU A 14 -7.39 -9.69 -8.03
N VAL A 15 -8.27 -9.50 -9.02
CA VAL A 15 -9.38 -10.43 -9.30
C VAL A 15 -8.85 -11.66 -10.03
N GLU A 16 -8.00 -11.46 -11.04
CA GLU A 16 -7.37 -12.53 -11.80
C GLU A 16 -6.14 -13.06 -11.04
N LYS A 17 -6.25 -14.19 -10.39
CA LYS A 17 -5.25 -14.74 -9.48
C LYS A 17 -4.24 -15.66 -10.17
N PRO A 18 -2.98 -15.71 -9.70
CA PRO A 18 -1.98 -16.64 -10.21
C PRO A 18 -2.38 -18.12 -9.94
N ARG A 19 -2.23 -18.95 -10.95
CA ARG A 19 -2.59 -20.38 -10.92
C ARG A 19 -1.43 -21.30 -10.51
N VAL A 20 -0.31 -20.74 -10.07
CA VAL A 20 0.84 -21.52 -9.58
C VAL A 20 0.40 -22.37 -8.40
N ILE A 21 0.66 -23.67 -8.45
CA ILE A 21 0.25 -24.65 -7.43
C ILE A 21 1.41 -24.92 -6.49
N VAL A 22 1.12 -24.95 -5.21
CA VAL A 22 2.06 -25.42 -4.18
C VAL A 22 2.23 -26.94 -4.31
N PRO A 23 3.45 -27.49 -4.30
CA PRO A 23 3.65 -28.94 -4.39
C PRO A 23 2.89 -29.71 -3.31
N GLU A 24 2.38 -30.90 -3.68
CA GLU A 24 1.62 -31.74 -2.75
C GLU A 24 2.50 -32.45 -1.73
N ASN A 25 3.77 -32.70 -2.09
CA ASN A 25 4.72 -33.47 -1.29
C ASN A 25 5.44 -32.65 -0.21
N LEU A 26 4.73 -31.77 0.46
CA LEU A 26 5.26 -31.01 1.57
C LEU A 26 5.28 -31.84 2.86
N ASN A 27 6.16 -31.44 3.79
CA ASN A 27 6.16 -32.02 5.12
C ASN A 27 4.86 -31.69 5.89
N ALA A 28 4.57 -32.44 6.96
CA ALA A 28 3.33 -32.32 7.73
C ALA A 28 3.03 -30.91 8.23
N ARG A 29 4.06 -30.09 8.48
CA ARG A 29 3.91 -28.70 8.92
C ARG A 29 3.20 -27.80 7.89
N TRP A 30 3.32 -28.12 6.61
CA TRP A 30 2.79 -27.32 5.49
C TRP A 30 1.65 -28.02 4.74
N SER A 31 1.12 -29.11 5.30
CA SER A 31 0.04 -29.88 4.68
C SER A 31 -1.21 -29.07 4.35
N GLU A 32 -1.50 -28.03 5.12
CA GLU A 32 -2.68 -27.17 4.90
C GLU A 32 -2.63 -26.36 3.60
N ILE A 33 -1.42 -26.09 3.09
CA ILE A 33 -1.22 -25.31 1.87
C ILE A 33 -0.89 -26.20 0.65
N ALA A 34 -0.58 -27.48 0.88
CA ALA A 34 -0.24 -28.43 -0.18
C ALA A 34 -1.38 -28.53 -1.22
N GLY A 35 -1.04 -28.55 -2.50
CA GLY A 35 -1.99 -28.64 -3.61
C GLY A 35 -2.84 -27.39 -3.84
N LYS A 36 -2.75 -26.35 -3.02
CA LYS A 36 -3.48 -25.11 -3.23
C LYS A 36 -2.76 -24.19 -4.20
N THR A 37 -3.51 -23.34 -4.91
CA THR A 37 -2.91 -22.29 -5.74
C THR A 37 -2.45 -21.10 -4.88
N PHE A 38 -1.43 -20.37 -5.34
CA PHE A 38 -1.04 -19.12 -4.69
C PHE A 38 -2.21 -18.12 -4.63
N GLY A 39 -3.08 -18.11 -5.65
CA GLY A 39 -4.31 -17.31 -5.62
C GLY A 39 -5.20 -17.64 -4.43
N GLN A 40 -5.44 -18.94 -4.17
CA GLN A 40 -6.22 -19.38 -2.99
C GLN A 40 -5.57 -18.99 -1.67
N LEU A 41 -4.23 -19.03 -1.59
CA LEU A 41 -3.52 -18.60 -0.38
C LEU A 41 -3.65 -17.09 -0.16
N LEU A 42 -3.51 -16.29 -1.20
CA LEU A 42 -3.70 -14.83 -1.14
C LEU A 42 -5.13 -14.47 -0.71
N ASP A 43 -6.14 -15.14 -1.28
CA ASP A 43 -7.53 -14.93 -0.89
C ASP A 43 -7.78 -15.30 0.57
N ALA A 44 -7.23 -16.41 1.04
CA ALA A 44 -7.33 -16.81 2.44
C ALA A 44 -6.67 -15.80 3.38
N CYS A 45 -5.49 -15.27 3.03
CA CYS A 45 -4.82 -14.22 3.79
C CYS A 45 -5.64 -12.93 3.85
N TYR A 46 -6.19 -12.51 2.71
CA TYR A 46 -7.06 -11.33 2.64
C TYR A 46 -8.31 -11.52 3.49
N GLU A 47 -9.01 -12.64 3.31
CA GLU A 47 -10.24 -12.93 4.03
C GLU A 47 -10.00 -13.04 5.55
N GLY A 48 -8.95 -13.75 5.97
CA GLY A 48 -8.59 -13.86 7.37
C GLY A 48 -8.30 -12.51 8.01
N THR A 49 -7.53 -11.66 7.32
CA THR A 49 -7.16 -10.33 7.83
C THR A 49 -8.38 -9.38 7.85
N SER A 50 -9.20 -9.36 6.80
CA SER A 50 -10.38 -8.51 6.72
C SER A 50 -11.43 -8.89 7.79
N ARG A 51 -11.63 -10.19 8.04
CA ARG A 51 -12.50 -10.68 9.13
C ARG A 51 -11.97 -10.26 10.49
N ALA A 52 -10.65 -10.34 10.73
CA ALA A 52 -10.03 -9.90 11.98
C ALA A 52 -10.22 -8.39 12.21
N LEU A 53 -10.04 -7.56 11.16
CA LEU A 53 -10.30 -6.12 11.24
C LEU A 53 -11.76 -5.81 11.53
N THR A 54 -12.69 -6.51 10.85
CA THR A 54 -14.13 -6.38 11.08
C THR A 54 -14.49 -6.72 12.52
N SER A 55 -14.00 -7.83 13.05
CA SER A 55 -14.22 -8.25 14.45
C SER A 55 -13.66 -7.24 15.45
N ALA A 56 -12.52 -6.61 15.10
CA ALA A 56 -11.91 -5.56 15.91
C ALA A 56 -12.54 -4.16 15.68
N LYS A 57 -13.60 -4.06 14.88
CA LYS A 57 -14.28 -2.79 14.50
C LYS A 57 -13.30 -1.76 13.93
N ARG A 58 -12.37 -2.21 13.09
CA ARG A 58 -11.41 -1.35 12.39
C ARG A 58 -11.84 -1.14 10.94
N PRO A 59 -11.90 0.12 10.48
CA PRO A 59 -12.28 0.40 9.12
C PRO A 59 -11.18 -0.03 8.14
N TYR A 60 -11.59 -0.56 7.01
CA TYR A 60 -10.71 -0.82 5.88
C TYR A 60 -11.45 -0.58 4.56
N VAL A 61 -10.67 -0.40 3.51
CA VAL A 61 -11.14 -0.27 2.12
C VAL A 61 -10.40 -1.29 1.28
N THR A 62 -11.07 -1.86 0.30
CA THR A 62 -10.45 -2.75 -0.68
C THR A 62 -10.53 -2.13 -2.06
N ILE A 63 -9.38 -2.04 -2.73
CA ILE A 63 -9.27 -1.67 -4.14
C ILE A 63 -9.00 -2.98 -4.89
N ALA A 64 -9.96 -3.42 -5.68
CA ALA A 64 -9.85 -4.62 -6.49
C ALA A 64 -9.43 -4.25 -7.92
N LEU A 65 -8.25 -4.68 -8.33
CA LEU A 65 -7.78 -4.57 -9.71
C LEU A 65 -8.32 -5.74 -10.51
N GLY A 66 -8.85 -5.51 -11.69
CA GLY A 66 -9.32 -6.59 -12.59
C GLY A 66 -8.20 -7.55 -12.92
N ARG A 67 -7.03 -7.00 -13.25
CA ARG A 67 -5.80 -7.71 -13.58
C ARG A 67 -4.59 -6.89 -13.15
N LEU A 68 -3.49 -7.54 -12.89
CA LEU A 68 -2.20 -6.87 -12.61
C LEU A 68 -1.44 -6.71 -13.93
N ASP A 69 -1.70 -5.62 -14.63
CA ASP A 69 -0.99 -5.19 -15.82
C ASP A 69 -0.63 -3.70 -15.75
N GLU A 70 0.11 -3.21 -16.73
CA GLU A 70 0.61 -1.83 -16.77
C GLU A 70 -0.52 -0.81 -16.76
N SER A 71 -1.64 -1.11 -17.41
CA SER A 71 -2.80 -0.22 -17.48
C SER A 71 -3.49 -0.08 -16.12
N HIS A 72 -3.79 -1.19 -15.45
CA HIS A 72 -4.43 -1.17 -14.12
C HIS A 72 -3.50 -0.56 -13.07
N LEU A 73 -2.18 -0.83 -13.16
CA LEU A 73 -1.21 -0.22 -12.28
C LEU A 73 -1.12 1.30 -12.49
N GLY A 74 -1.14 1.74 -13.75
CA GLY A 74 -1.18 3.17 -14.10
C GLY A 74 -2.43 3.86 -13.55
N GLN A 75 -3.60 3.23 -13.65
CA GLN A 75 -4.86 3.72 -13.07
C GLN A 75 -4.79 3.83 -11.55
N LEU A 76 -4.18 2.85 -10.88
CA LEU A 76 -3.98 2.87 -9.43
C LEU A 76 -3.09 4.03 -9.01
N PHE A 77 -1.98 4.26 -9.70
CA PHE A 77 -1.10 5.40 -9.44
C PHE A 77 -1.83 6.73 -9.69
N PHE A 78 -2.58 6.83 -10.79
CA PHE A 78 -3.36 8.02 -11.07
C PHE A 78 -4.41 8.30 -9.98
N LEU A 79 -5.08 7.27 -9.46
CA LEU A 79 -6.03 7.38 -8.36
C LEU A 79 -5.37 8.08 -7.14
N PHE A 80 -4.22 7.59 -6.68
CA PHE A 80 -3.52 8.15 -5.54
C PHE A 80 -2.94 9.55 -5.82
N LEU A 81 -2.47 9.79 -7.04
CA LEU A 81 -1.99 11.13 -7.44
C LEU A 81 -3.14 12.15 -7.50
N ALA A 82 -4.31 11.76 -8.00
CA ALA A 82 -5.49 12.62 -8.06
C ALA A 82 -6.09 12.89 -6.67
N GLU A 83 -5.92 11.98 -5.71
CA GLU A 83 -6.36 12.17 -4.33
C GLU A 83 -5.69 13.38 -3.67
N ILE A 84 -4.40 13.63 -3.96
CA ILE A 84 -3.62 14.72 -3.34
C ILE A 84 -4.25 16.10 -3.52
N PRO A 85 -4.53 16.58 -4.75
CA PRO A 85 -5.17 17.88 -4.95
C PRO A 85 -6.61 17.94 -4.42
N LEU A 86 -7.34 16.81 -4.46
CA LEU A 86 -8.70 16.73 -3.91
C LEU A 86 -8.69 16.92 -2.38
N LEU A 87 -7.78 16.22 -1.68
CA LEU A 87 -7.60 16.37 -0.24
C LEU A 87 -7.10 17.78 0.11
N GLY A 88 -6.17 18.34 -0.67
CA GLY A 88 -5.71 19.71 -0.51
C GLY A 88 -6.88 20.70 -0.54
N LYS A 89 -7.78 20.56 -1.50
CA LYS A 89 -8.98 21.39 -1.59
C LYS A 89 -9.95 21.15 -0.43
N LEU A 90 -10.15 19.90 -0.03
CA LEU A 90 -11.03 19.52 1.07
C LEU A 90 -10.55 20.11 2.40
N TYR A 91 -9.26 20.00 2.68
CA TYR A 91 -8.63 20.48 3.91
C TYR A 91 -8.22 21.96 3.83
N ARG A 92 -8.41 22.62 2.68
CA ARG A 92 -8.00 24.01 2.42
C ARG A 92 -6.52 24.28 2.67
N ILE A 93 -5.68 23.34 2.23
CA ILE A 93 -4.22 23.42 2.27
C ILE A 93 -3.66 23.35 0.86
N ASP A 94 -2.50 23.98 0.63
CA ASP A 94 -1.78 23.84 -0.63
C ASP A 94 -1.06 22.48 -0.66
N PRO A 95 -1.44 21.56 -1.56
CA PRO A 95 -0.81 20.27 -1.66
C PRO A 95 0.49 20.26 -2.47
N TYR A 96 0.81 21.37 -3.16
CA TYR A 96 1.94 21.42 -4.08
C TYR A 96 3.20 22.03 -3.48
N GLY A 97 3.10 22.67 -2.31
CA GLY A 97 4.20 23.29 -1.61
C GLY A 97 4.72 22.43 -0.46
N GLN A 98 6.04 22.29 -0.35
CA GLN A 98 6.69 21.68 0.81
C GLN A 98 7.71 22.65 1.43
N PRO A 99 7.26 23.67 2.19
CA PRO A 99 8.16 24.69 2.74
C PRO A 99 9.35 24.13 3.52
N ALA A 100 9.16 23.05 4.26
CA ALA A 100 10.24 22.38 5.02
C ALA A 100 11.34 21.83 4.12
N VAL A 101 10.99 21.30 2.95
CA VAL A 101 11.96 20.80 1.96
C VAL A 101 12.76 21.95 1.34
N GLU A 102 12.12 23.08 1.04
CA GLU A 102 12.81 24.26 0.52
C GLU A 102 13.79 24.86 1.53
N VAL A 103 13.44 24.87 2.79
CA VAL A 103 14.38 25.26 3.88
C VAL A 103 15.60 24.34 3.90
N GLY A 104 15.40 23.01 3.82
CA GLY A 104 16.49 22.05 3.76
C GLY A 104 17.41 22.25 2.55
N LYS A 105 16.84 22.46 1.36
CA LYS A 105 17.59 22.77 0.12
C LYS A 105 18.42 24.05 0.25
N LYS A 106 17.85 25.09 0.86
CA LYS A 106 18.54 26.37 1.08
C LYS A 106 19.74 26.17 2.01
N MET A 107 19.54 25.50 3.14
CA MET A 107 20.62 25.19 4.09
C MET A 107 21.73 24.35 3.44
N THR A 108 21.37 23.35 2.64
CA THR A 108 22.36 22.54 1.91
C THR A 108 23.20 23.40 0.97
N LYS A 109 22.58 24.31 0.20
CA LYS A 109 23.30 25.23 -0.69
C LYS A 109 24.24 26.16 0.09
N GLU A 110 23.82 26.67 1.24
CA GLU A 110 24.65 27.51 2.10
C GLU A 110 25.86 26.78 2.64
N ILE A 111 25.73 25.51 3.06
CA ILE A 111 26.84 24.69 3.52
C ILE A 111 27.83 24.42 2.37
N LEU A 112 27.34 24.06 1.20
CA LEU A 112 28.19 23.81 0.03
C LEU A 112 28.93 25.08 -0.43
N SER A 113 28.34 26.24 -0.30
CA SER A 113 28.98 27.52 -0.65
C SER A 113 30.09 27.90 0.33
N ARG A 114 29.96 27.56 1.61
CA ARG A 114 31.00 27.81 2.62
C ARG A 114 32.21 26.88 2.50
N GLY A 115 32.02 25.62 2.08
CA GLY A 115 33.10 24.64 1.89
C GLY A 115 33.96 24.86 0.61
N ARG A 116 33.68 25.91 -0.19
CA ARG A 116 34.52 26.31 -1.34
C ARG A 116 35.55 27.37 -1.04
N MET A 117 35.69 27.78 0.20
CA MET A 117 36.60 28.86 0.62
C MET A 117 37.80 28.34 1.41
N GLU A 118 38.10 27.02 1.38
CA GLU A 118 39.35 26.42 1.82
C GLU A 118 40.07 25.78 0.56
#